data_37268af7f4192cc05ebfa0681082a19d
#
_entry.id   37268af7f4192cc05ebfa0681082a19d
#
_cell.length_a   1.000
_cell.length_b   1.000
_cell.length_c   1.000
_cell.angle_alpha   90.00
_cell.angle_beta   90.00
_cell.angle_gamma   90.00
#
_symmetry.space_group_name_H-M   'P 1'
#
loop_
_entity.id
_entity.type
_entity.pdbx_description
1 polymer ?
#
loop_
_entity_poly.entity_id
_entity_poly.type
_entity_poly.pdbx_seq_one_letter_code
_entity_poly.pdbx_strand_id
1 'polypeptide(L)'
;MQNIVILAGNIGQSPEVRTTQGGTKITNFTLATSRPRLSEGRVQRDENGYRVMDTEWHRITCFNGLGKTVADNCEKGMKVMVHGRI
;
A
#
# COMPACT_ATOMS: atom_id res chain seq x y z
N MET A 1 17.71 -14.64 -10.59
CA MET A 1 16.59 -14.60 -9.65
C MET A 1 16.00 -13.22 -9.63
N GLN A 2 14.68 -13.12 -9.47
CA GLN A 2 13.99 -11.84 -9.47
C GLN A 2 13.04 -11.75 -8.27
N ASN A 3 12.93 -10.55 -7.71
CA ASN A 3 12.01 -10.26 -6.62
C ASN A 3 11.43 -8.88 -6.89
N ILE A 4 10.34 -8.84 -7.63
CA ILE A 4 9.70 -7.60 -8.07
C ILE A 4 8.24 -7.64 -7.67
N VAL A 5 7.79 -6.58 -7.00
CA VAL A 5 6.40 -6.39 -6.60
C VAL A 5 5.95 -5.03 -7.08
N ILE A 6 4.80 -4.97 -7.74
CA ILE A 6 4.17 -3.71 -8.13
C ILE A 6 2.76 -3.71 -7.54
N LEU A 7 2.47 -2.71 -6.73
CA LEU A 7 1.18 -2.53 -6.10
C LEU A 7 0.65 -1.14 -6.39
N ALA A 8 -0.64 -1.03 -6.68
CA ALA A 8 -1.31 0.25 -6.82
C ALA A 8 -2.53 0.26 -5.89
N GLY A 9 -2.64 1.27 -5.07
CA GLY A 9 -3.71 1.34 -4.10
C GLY A 9 -3.72 2.64 -3.33
N ASN A 10 -4.43 2.66 -2.22
CA ASN A 10 -4.57 3.86 -1.41
C ASN A 10 -3.80 3.72 -0.10
N ILE A 11 -3.18 4.80 0.31
CA ILE A 11 -2.46 4.85 1.58
C ILE A 11 -3.49 4.77 2.71
N GLY A 12 -3.33 3.76 3.59
CA GLY A 12 -4.24 3.56 4.71
C GLY A 12 -3.86 4.32 5.96
N GLN A 13 -2.56 4.48 6.20
CA GLN A 13 -2.04 5.29 7.30
C GLN A 13 -0.95 6.18 6.75
N SER A 14 -0.92 7.43 7.22
CA SER A 14 0.11 8.38 6.79
C SER A 14 1.50 7.87 7.09
N PRO A 15 2.47 8.16 6.21
CA PRO A 15 3.85 7.70 6.41
C PRO A 15 4.44 8.17 7.72
N GLU A 16 5.12 7.26 8.41
CA GLU A 16 5.80 7.53 9.66
C GLU A 16 7.30 7.31 9.47
N VAL A 17 8.10 8.32 9.85
CA VAL A 17 9.56 8.27 9.72
C VAL A 17 10.19 7.90 11.05
N ARG A 18 11.08 6.93 11.01
CA ARG A 18 11.92 6.55 12.16
C ARG A 18 13.38 6.58 11.76
N THR A 19 14.25 6.87 12.71
CA THR A 19 15.69 6.85 12.48
C THR A 19 16.30 5.75 13.35
N THR A 20 17.10 4.88 12.72
CA THR A 20 17.82 3.82 13.45
C THR A 20 19.02 4.40 14.17
N GLN A 21 19.63 3.60 15.08
CA GLN A 21 20.85 4.00 15.79
C GLN A 21 21.98 4.32 14.84
N GLY A 22 22.04 3.66 13.70
CA GLY A 22 23.07 3.92 12.68
C GLY A 22 22.81 5.13 11.79
N GLY A 23 21.72 5.86 12.03
CA GLY A 23 21.39 7.06 11.26
C GLY A 23 20.57 6.80 10.00
N THR A 24 20.17 5.56 9.74
CA THR A 24 19.31 5.22 8.59
C THR A 24 17.88 5.65 8.87
N LYS A 25 17.30 6.39 7.95
CA LYS A 25 15.89 6.77 8.03
C LYS A 25 15.02 5.71 7.38
N ILE A 26 13.98 5.31 8.09
CA ILE A 26 13.03 4.30 7.64
C ILE A 26 11.64 4.93 7.67
N THR A 27 10.94 4.88 6.55
CA THR A 27 9.58 5.40 6.44
C THR A 27 8.63 4.23 6.18
N ASN A 28 7.61 4.10 7.03
CA ASN A 28 6.61 3.04 6.92
C ASN A 28 5.24 3.62 6.66
N PHE A 29 4.47 2.96 5.81
CA PHE A 29 3.06 3.25 5.64
C PHE A 29 2.34 1.97 5.23
N THR A 30 1.00 2.00 5.28
CA THR A 30 0.18 0.89 4.81
C THR A 30 -0.46 1.25 3.49
N LEU A 31 -0.57 0.26 2.61
CA LEU A 31 -1.20 0.40 1.31
C LEU A 31 -2.34 -0.60 1.19
N ALA A 32 -3.53 -0.12 0.87
CA ALA A 32 -4.70 -0.95 0.66
C ALA A 32 -4.87 -1.22 -0.83
N THR A 33 -4.89 -2.49 -1.21
CA THR A 33 -5.27 -2.90 -2.55
C THR A 33 -6.59 -3.65 -2.47
N SER A 34 -7.50 -3.36 -3.38
CA SER A 34 -8.83 -3.96 -3.37
C SER A 34 -9.13 -4.61 -4.71
N ARG A 35 -9.87 -5.69 -4.64
CA ARG A 35 -10.34 -6.41 -5.83
C ARG A 35 -11.78 -6.86 -5.61
N PRO A 36 -12.58 -7.03 -6.68
CA PRO A 36 -13.90 -7.61 -6.54
C PRO A 36 -13.82 -9.06 -6.05
N ARG A 37 -14.69 -9.40 -5.10
CA ARG A 37 -14.79 -10.79 -4.64
C ARG A 37 -15.49 -11.62 -5.70
N LEU A 38 -14.91 -12.77 -6.03
CA LEU A 38 -15.49 -13.71 -6.97
C LEU A 38 -16.05 -14.93 -6.22
N SER A 39 -17.22 -15.38 -6.65
CA SER A 39 -17.80 -16.65 -6.21
C SER A 39 -18.21 -17.41 -7.46
N GLU A 40 -17.67 -18.61 -7.62
CA GLU A 40 -17.91 -19.46 -8.80
C GLU A 40 -17.64 -18.73 -10.12
N GLY A 41 -16.57 -17.90 -10.13
CA GLY A 41 -16.16 -17.12 -11.30
C GLY A 41 -16.97 -15.86 -11.56
N ARG A 42 -17.89 -15.52 -10.68
CA ARG A 42 -18.76 -14.34 -10.83
C ARG A 42 -18.49 -13.31 -9.75
N VAL A 43 -18.59 -12.04 -10.12
CA VAL A 43 -18.46 -10.95 -9.17
C VAL A 43 -19.65 -10.98 -8.21
N GLN A 44 -19.37 -11.02 -6.90
CA GLN A 44 -20.41 -10.96 -5.87
C GLN A 44 -20.89 -9.53 -5.69
N ARG A 45 -22.21 -9.40 -5.46
CA ARG A 45 -22.85 -8.11 -5.19
C ARG A 45 -23.58 -8.17 -3.86
N ASP A 46 -23.63 -7.03 -3.17
CA ASP A 46 -24.36 -6.91 -1.92
C ASP A 46 -25.86 -6.67 -2.18
N GLU A 47 -26.61 -6.46 -1.11
CA GLU A 47 -28.05 -6.23 -1.17
C GLU A 47 -28.45 -5.03 -2.04
N ASN A 48 -27.56 -4.05 -2.14
CA ASN A 48 -27.79 -2.82 -2.90
C ASN A 48 -27.27 -2.90 -4.33
N GLY A 49 -26.76 -4.07 -4.76
CA GLY A 49 -26.22 -4.27 -6.09
C GLY A 49 -24.79 -3.82 -6.29
N TYR A 50 -24.11 -3.33 -5.24
CA TYR A 50 -22.70 -2.95 -5.31
C TYR A 50 -21.79 -4.17 -5.23
N ARG A 51 -20.66 -4.09 -5.92
CA ARG A 51 -19.67 -5.16 -5.88
C ARG A 51 -19.07 -5.29 -4.49
N VAL A 52 -19.00 -6.53 -3.99
CA VAL A 52 -18.29 -6.81 -2.74
C VAL A 52 -16.80 -6.82 -3.04
N MET A 53 -16.02 -6.05 -2.29
CA MET A 53 -14.58 -5.89 -2.48
C MET A 53 -13.82 -6.61 -1.38
N ASP A 54 -12.74 -7.28 -1.76
CA ASP A 54 -11.75 -7.79 -0.83
C ASP A 54 -10.58 -6.84 -0.79
N THR A 55 -10.18 -6.43 0.41
CA THR A 55 -9.08 -5.51 0.61
C THR A 55 -7.92 -6.23 1.30
N GLU A 56 -6.74 -6.08 0.74
CA GLU A 56 -5.50 -6.53 1.36
C GLU A 56 -4.69 -5.33 1.80
N TRP A 57 -4.14 -5.41 3.01
CA TRP A 57 -3.31 -4.36 3.58
C TRP A 57 -1.86 -4.76 3.49
N HIS A 58 -1.06 -3.92 2.82
CA HIS A 58 0.36 -4.17 2.65
C HIS A 58 1.15 -3.18 3.49
N ARG A 59 2.18 -3.69 4.15
CA ARG A 59 3.10 -2.83 4.89
C ARG A 59 4.25 -2.47 3.97
N ILE A 60 4.45 -1.18 3.75
CA ILE A 60 5.47 -0.65 2.85
C ILE A 60 6.57 0.00 3.69
N THR A 61 7.81 -0.32 3.37
CA THR A 61 8.99 0.25 4.02
C THR A 61 9.86 0.91 2.98
N CYS A 62 10.19 2.18 3.21
CA CYS A 62 11.07 2.95 2.35
C CYS A 62 12.31 3.38 3.13
N PHE A 63 13.44 3.44 2.45
CA PHE A 63 14.72 3.77 3.08
C PHE A 63 15.25 5.12 2.58
N ASN A 64 15.81 5.90 3.51
CA ASN A 64 16.53 7.15 3.23
C ASN A 64 15.75 8.16 2.37
N GLY A 65 16.33 8.68 1.29
CA GLY A 65 15.78 9.78 0.51
C GLY A 65 14.41 9.51 -0.11
N LEU A 66 14.14 8.28 -0.56
CA LEU A 66 12.81 7.92 -1.06
C LEU A 66 11.78 8.03 0.06
N GLY A 67 12.12 7.54 1.24
CA GLY A 67 11.24 7.63 2.41
C GLY A 67 10.92 9.06 2.79
N LYS A 68 11.90 9.96 2.72
CA LYS A 68 11.69 11.39 2.97
C LYS A 68 10.73 12.00 1.97
N THR A 69 10.90 11.69 0.69
CA THR A 69 10.01 12.18 -0.36
C THR A 69 8.58 11.72 -0.12
N VAL A 70 8.40 10.46 0.25
CA VAL A 70 7.08 9.90 0.57
C VAL A 70 6.48 10.61 1.78
N ALA A 71 7.26 10.79 2.85
CA ALA A 71 6.76 11.44 4.07
C ALA A 71 6.35 12.89 3.83
N ASP A 72 7.09 13.60 2.97
CA ASP A 72 6.83 15.01 2.70
C ASP A 72 5.64 15.22 1.75
N ASN A 73 5.33 14.26 0.89
CA ASN A 73 4.37 14.46 -0.20
C ASN A 73 3.15 13.54 -0.15
N CYS A 74 3.16 12.52 0.67
CA CYS A 74 2.10 11.51 0.70
C CYS A 74 1.38 11.49 2.03
N GLU A 75 0.07 11.25 1.98
CA GLU A 75 -0.75 11.17 3.18
C GLU A 75 -1.87 10.15 3.01
N LYS A 76 -2.53 9.84 4.10
CA LYS A 76 -3.66 8.91 4.12
C LYS A 76 -4.69 9.26 3.05
N GLY A 77 -5.14 8.24 2.34
CA GLY A 77 -6.16 8.37 1.30
C GLY A 77 -5.61 8.58 -0.10
N MET A 78 -4.34 8.97 -0.26
CA MET A 78 -3.76 9.14 -1.58
C MET A 78 -3.62 7.82 -2.32
N LYS A 79 -3.86 7.85 -3.62
CA LYS A 79 -3.60 6.71 -4.50
C LYS A 79 -2.17 6.78 -5.00
N VAL A 80 -1.44 5.70 -4.80
CA VAL A 80 -0.03 5.61 -5.22
C VAL A 80 0.25 4.26 -5.84
N MET A 81 1.31 4.22 -6.64
CA MET A 81 1.86 2.96 -7.15
C MET A 81 3.21 2.74 -6.49
N VAL A 82 3.42 1.54 -5.99
CA VAL A 82 4.67 1.13 -5.36
C VAL A 82 5.33 0.06 -6.20
N HIS A 83 6.60 0.26 -6.50
CA HIS A 83 7.44 -0.73 -7.16
C HIS A 83 8.57 -1.08 -6.20
N GLY A 84 8.66 -2.31 -5.81
CA GLY A 84 9.65 -2.73 -4.84
C GLY A 84 9.89 -4.23 -4.85
N ARG A 85 10.25 -4.74 -3.69
CA ARG A 85 10.53 -6.16 -3.49
C ARG A 85 10.06 -6.60 -2.11
N ILE A 86 9.94 -7.88 -1.97
CA ILE A 86 9.65 -8.49 -0.67
C ILE A 86 10.95 -8.79 0.06
#